data_d34c9e9cc039b4cc7f5ee52dc486fc69
#
_entry.id   d34c9e9cc039b4cc7f5ee52dc486fc69
#
_cell.length_a   1.000
_cell.length_b   1.000
_cell.length_c   1.000
_cell.angle_alpha   90.00
_cell.angle_beta   90.00
_cell.angle_gamma   90.00
#
_symmetry.space_group_name_H-M   'P 1'
#
loop_
_entity.id
_entity.type
_entity.pdbx_description
1 polymer ?
#
loop_
_entity_poly.entity_id
_entity_poly.type
_entity_poly.pdbx_seq_one_letter_code
_entity_poly.pdbx_strand_id
1 'polypeptide(L)'
;MKKQPRSLLALAIFCSVMLQGRDSQALDRQVPGQYPTINAAIAIANDGDRILVSPGTYQEFVDYEGKSLEIIGVDGPEFTFLDGAGSFLSVVKMESISTSCRLSGFTVQNGFGVSCGEPLSLCGGGLIVIDSVSTIDNCMFLENSSSRGGGVHSENSNITISDCVFLNNFASQGGGLSVEGGSCTISQSQCLENLSYGWGGGFFAGGESQINVLDCDFLQNSGESGGGFFMSMANGSFSQCLIEGNFATDEGGGGLFEQFSNFEVSGLQVLGNIADDGGGLGVTHFSDLNIVDSTISGNTANHDGGGIYNFETFSTFARLRVTDNSAAHQGGGLFLRILGDPRVENCLILNNHATDSGGGVACVEGVSALFLHCTIDSNSTYGKGGGIRAELLANPTIVNSIIWRNDATREAGLSEGPLADFNLIHVLMQGADPEEPLVFQKDAELDDFGYPGECSAAIDEGTDDYPGLPVTDIDGVLRPQGLRRDLGAHEALGYGHCFLRGDCNGNLSLDISDALTVLGYLFNSEDTDGCVDACDFQDDGFVTITDAIQIISLLFQDGPSPAAPYPLPGPDVNLNNSQPDSCWILGD
;
A
#
# COMPACT_ATOMS: atom_id res chain seq x y z
N MET A 1 -50.72 6.15 -78.71
CA MET A 1 -50.60 7.63 -78.57
C MET A 1 -50.37 8.00 -77.16
N LYS A 2 -49.28 8.58 -76.83
CA LYS A 2 -48.78 9.44 -75.75
C LYS A 2 -47.36 9.03 -75.38
N LYS A 3 -46.41 9.81 -75.85
CA LYS A 3 -44.99 9.75 -75.54
C LYS A 3 -44.78 10.14 -74.06
N GLN A 4 -43.97 9.36 -73.37
CA GLN A 4 -43.34 9.78 -72.12
C GLN A 4 -41.95 10.39 -72.40
N PRO A 5 -41.54 11.45 -71.69
CA PRO A 5 -40.19 12.00 -71.84
C PRO A 5 -39.20 11.24 -70.95
N ARG A 6 -38.22 10.61 -71.56
CA ARG A 6 -36.98 10.15 -70.89
C ARG A 6 -36.01 11.33 -70.90
N SER A 7 -35.82 12.00 -69.73
CA SER A 7 -34.62 12.82 -69.50
C SER A 7 -34.76 13.56 -68.15
N LEU A 8 -34.50 12.88 -67.04
CA LEU A 8 -34.26 13.50 -65.71
C LEU A 8 -33.59 12.54 -64.73
N LEU A 9 -32.98 11.45 -65.19
CA LEU A 9 -32.32 10.47 -64.33
C LEU A 9 -30.78 10.41 -64.51
N ALA A 10 -30.21 11.29 -65.33
CA ALA A 10 -28.75 11.28 -65.61
C ALA A 10 -27.98 12.41 -64.91
N LEU A 11 -28.63 13.34 -64.17
CA LEU A 11 -27.96 14.45 -63.52
C LEU A 11 -27.85 14.30 -61.99
N ALA A 12 -28.53 13.29 -61.38
CA ALA A 12 -28.46 13.01 -59.96
C ALA A 12 -27.35 12.02 -59.54
N ILE A 13 -26.75 11.32 -60.49
CA ILE A 13 -25.67 10.34 -60.19
C ILE A 13 -24.27 10.97 -60.30
N PHE A 14 -24.13 12.16 -60.90
CA PHE A 14 -22.83 12.83 -61.01
C PHE A 14 -22.49 13.79 -59.88
N CYS A 15 -23.42 14.05 -58.95
CA CYS A 15 -23.20 14.92 -57.76
C CYS A 15 -22.96 14.13 -56.47
N SER A 16 -23.15 12.81 -56.46
CA SER A 16 -22.92 11.96 -55.27
C SER A 16 -21.55 11.24 -55.23
N VAL A 17 -20.70 11.46 -56.24
CA VAL A 17 -19.37 10.83 -56.32
C VAL A 17 -18.23 11.79 -55.97
N MET A 18 -18.52 13.05 -55.63
CA MET A 18 -17.49 14.05 -55.27
C MET A 18 -17.44 14.40 -53.79
N LEU A 19 -18.09 13.60 -52.92
CA LEU A 19 -17.97 13.69 -51.44
C LEU A 19 -17.54 12.33 -50.85
N GLN A 20 -16.64 11.64 -51.53
CA GLN A 20 -15.75 10.73 -50.81
C GLN A 20 -14.69 11.64 -50.18
N GLY A 21 -14.78 11.84 -48.86
CA GLY A 21 -13.73 12.47 -48.08
C GLY A 21 -12.40 11.81 -48.51
N ARG A 22 -11.49 12.58 -49.06
CA ARG A 22 -10.09 12.18 -49.09
C ARG A 22 -9.74 11.95 -47.61
N ASP A 23 -9.55 10.72 -47.22
CA ASP A 23 -8.71 10.41 -46.07
C ASP A 23 -7.40 11.14 -46.37
N SER A 24 -7.18 12.28 -45.73
CA SER A 24 -5.90 12.98 -45.82
C SER A 24 -4.89 12.06 -45.15
N GLN A 25 -4.01 11.44 -45.92
CA GLN A 25 -2.89 10.72 -45.34
C GLN A 25 -2.13 11.70 -44.44
N ALA A 26 -1.87 11.28 -43.22
CA ALA A 26 -1.02 12.02 -42.29
C ALA A 26 0.31 12.36 -42.99
N LEU A 27 0.70 13.63 -42.93
CA LEU A 27 1.93 14.11 -43.56
C LEU A 27 3.00 14.39 -42.49
N ASP A 28 4.21 13.96 -42.79
CA ASP A 28 5.39 14.31 -41.99
C ASP A 28 5.91 15.70 -42.39
N ARG A 29 6.05 16.58 -41.37
CA ARG A 29 6.58 17.94 -41.49
C ARG A 29 7.86 18.06 -40.69
N GLN A 30 8.97 18.33 -41.34
CA GLN A 30 10.28 18.36 -40.71
C GLN A 30 10.68 19.77 -40.23
N VAL A 31 11.08 19.88 -38.99
CA VAL A 31 11.61 21.12 -38.37
C VAL A 31 13.04 20.85 -37.93
N PRO A 32 14.01 21.72 -38.27
CA PRO A 32 13.94 22.91 -39.12
C PRO A 32 14.06 22.62 -40.63
N GLY A 33 14.07 21.39 -41.08
CA GLY A 33 14.38 21.01 -42.48
C GLY A 33 13.43 21.59 -43.55
N GLN A 34 12.11 21.49 -43.30
CA GLN A 34 11.07 22.04 -44.21
C GLN A 34 10.49 23.35 -43.67
N TYR A 35 10.37 23.47 -42.36
CA TYR A 35 9.79 24.62 -41.67
C TYR A 35 10.79 25.16 -40.64
N PRO A 36 11.01 26.50 -40.59
CA PRO A 36 12.04 27.08 -39.73
C PRO A 36 11.73 26.96 -38.22
N THR A 37 10.44 26.82 -37.85
CA THR A 37 9.95 26.72 -36.48
C THR A 37 8.83 25.68 -36.37
N ILE A 38 8.55 25.20 -35.16
CA ILE A 38 7.46 24.28 -34.85
C ILE A 38 6.11 24.95 -35.20
N ASN A 39 5.92 26.20 -34.74
CA ASN A 39 4.69 26.95 -35.05
C ASN A 39 4.47 27.20 -36.55
N ALA A 40 5.53 27.39 -37.33
CA ALA A 40 5.38 27.50 -38.78
C ALA A 40 4.91 26.18 -39.43
N ALA A 41 5.27 25.04 -38.85
CA ALA A 41 4.75 23.74 -39.28
C ALA A 41 3.29 23.53 -38.81
N ILE A 42 2.96 23.91 -37.55
CA ILE A 42 1.59 23.82 -37.00
C ILE A 42 0.60 24.65 -37.83
N ALA A 43 0.96 25.88 -38.22
CA ALA A 43 0.08 26.81 -38.93
C ALA A 43 -0.52 26.21 -40.22
N ILE A 44 0.23 25.35 -40.91
CA ILE A 44 -0.20 24.71 -42.16
C ILE A 44 -0.55 23.22 -42.04
N ALA A 45 -0.39 22.64 -40.83
CA ALA A 45 -0.74 21.27 -40.58
C ALA A 45 -2.26 21.06 -40.51
N ASN A 46 -2.72 19.89 -40.88
CA ASN A 46 -4.09 19.42 -40.69
C ASN A 46 -4.12 18.36 -39.63
N ASP A 47 -5.31 18.09 -39.07
CA ASP A 47 -5.52 17.00 -38.14
C ASP A 47 -4.94 15.68 -38.64
N GLY A 48 -4.22 14.99 -37.76
CA GLY A 48 -3.51 13.75 -38.08
C GLY A 48 -2.10 13.92 -38.64
N ASP A 49 -1.64 15.15 -38.97
CA ASP A 49 -0.26 15.36 -39.42
C ASP A 49 0.76 15.19 -38.25
N ARG A 50 1.98 14.79 -38.60
CA ARG A 50 3.10 14.66 -37.68
C ARG A 50 4.13 15.76 -37.91
N ILE A 51 4.60 16.39 -36.85
CA ILE A 51 5.67 17.38 -36.87
C ILE A 51 6.90 16.74 -36.24
N LEU A 52 7.88 16.44 -37.04
CA LEU A 52 9.13 15.78 -36.67
C LEU A 52 10.20 16.84 -36.40
N VAL A 53 10.60 16.96 -35.16
CA VAL A 53 11.51 18.00 -34.68
C VAL A 53 12.90 17.40 -34.44
N SER A 54 13.90 17.92 -35.19
CA SER A 54 15.29 17.50 -35.03
C SER A 54 15.91 18.03 -33.72
N PRO A 55 17.05 17.46 -33.26
CA PRO A 55 17.76 17.97 -32.09
C PRO A 55 18.04 19.46 -32.13
N GLY A 56 17.89 20.12 -30.99
CA GLY A 56 18.13 21.54 -30.83
C GLY A 56 17.32 22.17 -29.69
N THR A 57 17.56 23.44 -29.43
CA THR A 57 16.79 24.23 -28.47
C THR A 57 15.87 25.18 -29.22
N TYR A 58 14.56 25.03 -28.99
CA TYR A 58 13.50 25.80 -29.61
C TYR A 58 12.89 26.75 -28.58
N GLN A 59 13.20 28.04 -28.73
CA GLN A 59 12.66 29.12 -27.88
C GLN A 59 11.38 29.65 -28.49
N GLU A 60 10.33 28.88 -28.42
CA GLU A 60 9.02 29.25 -28.94
C GLU A 60 7.90 28.70 -28.04
N PHE A 61 6.78 29.41 -27.99
CA PHE A 61 5.54 28.92 -27.41
C PHE A 61 4.84 28.03 -28.45
N VAL A 62 4.68 26.76 -28.13
CA VAL A 62 4.06 25.77 -29.04
C VAL A 62 2.57 25.67 -28.76
N ASP A 63 1.72 26.26 -29.62
CA ASP A 63 0.26 26.17 -29.54
C ASP A 63 -0.26 25.20 -30.62
N TYR A 64 -0.95 24.15 -30.21
CA TYR A 64 -1.57 23.17 -31.12
C TYR A 64 -2.72 23.77 -31.95
N GLU A 65 -3.18 25.00 -31.66
CA GLU A 65 -4.24 25.70 -32.39
C GLU A 65 -5.55 24.88 -32.52
N GLY A 66 -5.87 24.04 -31.50
CA GLY A 66 -7.04 23.16 -31.52
C GLY A 66 -6.91 21.96 -32.49
N LYS A 67 -5.74 21.72 -33.05
CA LYS A 67 -5.50 20.65 -34.03
C LYS A 67 -5.02 19.35 -33.39
N SER A 68 -5.48 18.23 -33.91
CA SER A 68 -5.05 16.89 -33.51
C SER A 68 -3.73 16.53 -34.21
N LEU A 69 -2.61 16.90 -33.63
CA LEU A 69 -1.26 16.71 -34.16
C LEU A 69 -0.42 15.79 -33.30
N GLU A 70 0.56 15.12 -33.93
CA GLU A 70 1.67 14.49 -33.22
C GLU A 70 2.92 15.35 -33.35
N ILE A 71 3.45 15.91 -32.26
CA ILE A 71 4.70 16.67 -32.27
C ILE A 71 5.77 15.83 -31.58
N ILE A 72 6.83 15.47 -32.33
CA ILE A 72 7.80 14.46 -31.94
C ILE A 72 9.22 14.99 -32.05
N GLY A 73 9.96 15.05 -30.93
CA GLY A 73 11.41 15.22 -30.89
C GLY A 73 12.06 13.89 -31.26
N VAL A 74 12.60 13.79 -32.49
CA VAL A 74 12.99 12.50 -33.10
C VAL A 74 14.13 11.77 -32.38
N ASP A 75 15.02 12.48 -31.71
CA ASP A 75 16.17 11.88 -31.01
C ASP A 75 15.99 11.85 -29.48
N GLY A 76 14.79 12.21 -28.99
CA GLY A 76 14.42 12.12 -27.59
C GLY A 76 14.70 13.38 -26.75
N PRO A 77 14.30 13.36 -25.46
CA PRO A 77 14.33 14.54 -24.59
C PRO A 77 15.74 14.99 -24.24
N GLU A 78 16.75 14.13 -24.34
CA GLU A 78 18.13 14.49 -24.07
C GLU A 78 18.71 15.46 -25.12
N PHE A 79 18.11 15.54 -26.29
CA PHE A 79 18.63 16.29 -27.43
C PHE A 79 17.69 17.36 -27.98
N THR A 80 16.41 17.34 -27.59
CA THR A 80 15.39 18.24 -28.14
C THR A 80 14.67 19.00 -27.05
N PHE A 81 14.91 20.32 -26.99
CA PHE A 81 14.47 21.18 -25.89
C PHE A 81 13.42 22.19 -26.39
N LEU A 82 12.30 22.28 -25.70
CA LEU A 82 11.34 23.38 -25.80
C LEU A 82 11.59 24.29 -24.57
N ASP A 83 12.12 25.48 -24.80
CA ASP A 83 12.62 26.36 -23.74
C ASP A 83 11.81 27.66 -23.69
N GLY A 84 11.07 27.81 -22.59
CA GLY A 84 10.27 29.01 -22.28
C GLY A 84 11.05 30.19 -21.73
N ALA A 85 12.37 30.13 -21.67
CA ALA A 85 13.21 31.13 -21.01
C ALA A 85 12.87 32.57 -21.41
N GLY A 86 12.42 33.35 -20.43
CA GLY A 86 12.08 34.77 -20.60
C GLY A 86 10.66 35.06 -21.05
N SER A 87 9.77 34.07 -21.18
CA SER A 87 8.35 34.29 -21.44
C SER A 87 7.49 33.96 -20.20
N PHE A 88 6.48 34.77 -19.90
CA PHE A 88 5.45 34.48 -18.89
C PHE A 88 4.31 33.69 -19.54
N LEU A 89 4.62 32.56 -20.18
CA LEU A 89 3.67 31.70 -20.87
C LEU A 89 3.97 30.23 -20.55
N SER A 90 3.00 29.34 -20.78
CA SER A 90 3.25 27.91 -20.87
C SER A 90 4.12 27.63 -22.09
N VAL A 91 5.05 26.69 -21.99
CA VAL A 91 5.90 26.35 -23.15
C VAL A 91 5.08 25.67 -24.24
N VAL A 92 4.15 24.81 -23.83
CA VAL A 92 3.25 24.07 -24.74
C VAL A 92 1.81 24.26 -24.31
N LYS A 93 0.90 24.42 -25.29
CA LYS A 93 -0.54 24.55 -25.08
C LYS A 93 -1.33 23.60 -25.98
N MET A 94 -2.22 22.81 -25.35
CA MET A 94 -3.21 21.94 -25.97
C MET A 94 -4.59 22.35 -25.45
N GLU A 95 -5.41 22.96 -26.29
CA GLU A 95 -6.72 23.47 -25.91
C GLU A 95 -7.79 23.09 -26.94
N SER A 96 -8.94 22.60 -26.45
CA SER A 96 -10.12 22.28 -27.27
C SER A 96 -9.85 21.25 -28.37
N ILE A 97 -9.02 20.25 -28.10
CA ILE A 97 -8.67 19.18 -29.03
C ILE A 97 -9.53 17.94 -28.72
N SER A 98 -10.56 17.73 -29.53
CA SER A 98 -11.56 16.67 -29.33
C SER A 98 -11.10 15.27 -29.75
N THR A 99 -10.06 15.19 -30.56
CA THR A 99 -9.42 13.95 -31.00
C THR A 99 -7.99 13.89 -30.46
N SER A 100 -7.42 12.70 -30.31
CA SER A 100 -6.12 12.55 -29.67
C SER A 100 -5.01 13.35 -30.33
N CYS A 101 -4.26 14.12 -29.55
CA CYS A 101 -2.99 14.73 -29.95
C CYS A 101 -1.83 14.13 -29.12
N ARG A 102 -0.59 14.34 -29.55
CA ARG A 102 0.58 13.76 -28.89
C ARG A 102 1.73 14.74 -28.79
N LEU A 103 2.42 14.73 -27.65
CA LEU A 103 3.72 15.33 -27.42
C LEU A 103 4.71 14.24 -26.99
N SER A 104 5.82 14.10 -27.71
CA SER A 104 6.77 13.02 -27.43
C SER A 104 8.21 13.43 -27.68
N GLY A 105 9.13 13.00 -26.81
CA GLY A 105 10.57 13.12 -27.04
C GLY A 105 11.17 14.51 -26.77
N PHE A 106 10.62 15.28 -25.84
CA PHE A 106 11.10 16.62 -25.51
C PHE A 106 11.48 16.80 -24.06
N THR A 107 12.50 17.63 -23.81
CA THR A 107 12.64 18.34 -22.56
C THR A 107 11.90 19.68 -22.68
N VAL A 108 10.88 19.89 -21.83
CA VAL A 108 10.06 21.11 -21.75
C VAL A 108 10.48 21.86 -20.50
N GLN A 109 11.08 23.04 -20.64
CA GLN A 109 11.74 23.70 -19.52
C GLN A 109 11.49 25.21 -19.43
N ASN A 110 11.70 25.78 -18.21
CA ASN A 110 11.69 27.22 -17.92
C ASN A 110 10.38 27.94 -18.27
N GLY A 111 9.24 27.25 -18.22
CA GLY A 111 7.93 27.83 -18.45
C GLY A 111 7.32 28.43 -17.17
N PHE A 112 6.44 29.45 -17.30
CA PHE A 112 5.78 30.12 -16.17
C PHE A 112 4.26 29.96 -16.14
N GLY A 113 3.64 29.39 -17.15
CA GLY A 113 2.20 29.18 -17.25
C GLY A 113 1.42 30.36 -17.83
N VAL A 114 0.16 30.08 -18.20
CA VAL A 114 -0.80 31.05 -18.70
C VAL A 114 -1.92 31.29 -17.71
N SER A 115 -2.61 32.43 -17.78
CA SER A 115 -3.76 32.70 -16.92
C SER A 115 -4.89 31.69 -17.17
N CYS A 116 -5.40 31.06 -16.11
CA CYS A 116 -6.47 30.06 -16.15
C CYS A 116 -7.64 30.48 -15.24
N GLY A 117 -8.46 31.41 -15.70
CA GLY A 117 -9.76 31.77 -15.12
C GLY A 117 -9.74 32.72 -13.94
N GLU A 118 -8.90 32.52 -12.93
CA GLU A 118 -8.77 33.39 -11.77
C GLU A 118 -7.74 34.51 -12.03
N PRO A 119 -8.01 35.76 -11.57
CA PRO A 119 -7.01 36.82 -11.67
C PRO A 119 -5.74 36.43 -10.87
N LEU A 120 -4.61 36.38 -11.53
CA LEU A 120 -3.31 36.01 -10.99
C LEU A 120 -3.04 34.49 -10.82
N SER A 121 -3.96 33.61 -11.19
CA SER A 121 -3.67 32.17 -11.26
C SER A 121 -3.05 31.84 -12.61
N LEU A 122 -1.84 31.27 -12.58
CA LEU A 122 -1.14 30.77 -13.75
C LEU A 122 -1.19 29.25 -13.73
N CYS A 123 -1.41 28.61 -14.89
CA CYS A 123 -1.53 27.16 -15.01
C CYS A 123 -0.57 26.61 -16.06
N GLY A 124 -0.04 25.41 -15.79
CA GLY A 124 0.79 24.65 -16.70
C GLY A 124 2.08 25.36 -17.11
N GLY A 125 3.05 25.43 -16.22
CA GLY A 125 4.33 26.08 -16.54
C GLY A 125 4.94 25.50 -17.81
N GLY A 126 5.18 24.21 -17.84
CA GLY A 126 5.69 23.51 -19.04
C GLY A 126 4.59 23.27 -20.06
N LEU A 127 3.50 22.62 -19.65
CA LEU A 127 2.38 22.25 -20.53
C LEU A 127 1.04 22.53 -19.88
N ILE A 128 0.13 23.13 -20.64
CA ILE A 128 -1.27 23.27 -20.26
C ILE A 128 -2.16 22.48 -21.22
N VAL A 129 -3.10 21.69 -20.67
CA VAL A 129 -4.07 20.87 -21.41
C VAL A 129 -5.47 21.21 -20.93
N ILE A 130 -6.32 21.76 -21.80
CA ILE A 130 -7.69 22.17 -21.46
C ILE A 130 -8.68 21.57 -22.45
N ASP A 131 -9.78 20.98 -21.94
CA ASP A 131 -10.87 20.40 -22.75
C ASP A 131 -10.35 19.51 -23.91
N SER A 132 -9.34 18.69 -23.65
CA SER A 132 -8.58 18.00 -24.70
C SER A 132 -8.37 16.50 -24.40
N VAL A 133 -8.07 15.74 -25.46
CA VAL A 133 -7.61 14.35 -25.37
C VAL A 133 -6.15 14.29 -25.80
N SER A 134 -5.23 13.91 -24.93
CA SER A 134 -3.81 13.97 -25.23
C SER A 134 -3.00 12.79 -24.70
N THR A 135 -1.91 12.50 -25.41
CA THR A 135 -0.87 11.56 -24.99
C THR A 135 0.45 12.32 -24.87
N ILE A 136 1.11 12.14 -23.75
CA ILE A 136 2.39 12.75 -23.43
C ILE A 136 3.33 11.60 -23.07
N ASP A 137 4.34 11.36 -23.89
CA ASP A 137 5.24 10.25 -23.65
C ASP A 137 6.70 10.59 -23.91
N ASN A 138 7.60 9.92 -23.21
CA ASN A 138 9.04 10.11 -23.32
C ASN A 138 9.44 11.60 -23.25
N CYS A 139 8.90 12.33 -22.26
CA CYS A 139 9.16 13.75 -22.06
C CYS A 139 9.76 14.02 -20.68
N MET A 140 10.57 15.08 -20.59
CA MET A 140 11.06 15.64 -19.33
C MET A 140 10.48 17.05 -19.13
N PHE A 141 9.82 17.29 -18.01
CA PHE A 141 9.37 18.62 -17.59
C PHE A 141 10.31 19.12 -16.51
N LEU A 142 11.14 20.13 -16.84
CA LEU A 142 12.27 20.55 -16.02
C LEU A 142 12.17 22.03 -15.64
N GLU A 143 12.27 22.32 -14.34
CA GLU A 143 12.38 23.71 -13.82
C GLU A 143 11.25 24.64 -14.32
N ASN A 144 10.05 24.11 -14.48
CA ASN A 144 8.88 24.92 -14.82
C ASN A 144 8.16 25.41 -13.55
N SER A 145 7.49 26.55 -13.64
CA SER A 145 6.82 27.20 -12.52
C SER A 145 5.45 27.72 -12.89
N SER A 146 4.46 27.57 -11.99
CA SER A 146 3.13 28.15 -12.16
C SER A 146 2.38 28.19 -10.81
N SER A 147 1.11 28.56 -10.81
CA SER A 147 0.25 28.39 -9.63
C SER A 147 -0.33 26.98 -9.55
N ARG A 148 -0.64 26.36 -10.71
CA ARG A 148 -1.17 24.99 -10.82
C ARG A 148 -0.39 24.22 -11.87
N GLY A 149 0.14 23.05 -11.52
CA GLY A 149 0.93 22.21 -12.41
C GLY A 149 2.19 22.90 -12.91
N GLY A 150 3.23 22.97 -12.09
CA GLY A 150 4.49 23.57 -12.50
C GLY A 150 5.01 22.95 -13.79
N GLY A 151 5.11 21.64 -13.84
CA GLY A 151 5.42 20.90 -15.07
C GLY A 151 4.23 20.85 -16.03
N VAL A 152 3.11 20.24 -15.60
CA VAL A 152 1.90 20.03 -16.41
C VAL A 152 0.64 20.37 -15.62
N HIS A 153 -0.26 21.11 -16.23
CA HIS A 153 -1.64 21.29 -15.74
C HIS A 153 -2.64 20.74 -16.75
N SER A 154 -3.60 19.96 -16.25
CA SER A 154 -4.70 19.40 -17.04
C SER A 154 -6.04 19.82 -16.42
N GLU A 155 -6.92 20.41 -17.22
CA GLU A 155 -8.26 20.80 -16.80
C GLU A 155 -9.31 20.19 -17.75
N ASN A 156 -10.33 19.51 -17.17
CA ASN A 156 -11.44 18.87 -17.89
C ASN A 156 -10.99 18.01 -19.09
N SER A 157 -9.84 17.35 -18.98
CA SER A 157 -9.19 16.68 -20.11
C SER A 157 -8.98 15.19 -19.83
N ASN A 158 -8.80 14.42 -20.89
CA ASN A 158 -8.41 13.01 -20.80
C ASN A 158 -6.96 12.87 -21.24
N ILE A 159 -6.05 12.71 -20.27
CA ILE A 159 -4.62 12.64 -20.54
C ILE A 159 -4.05 11.26 -20.24
N THR A 160 -3.13 10.83 -21.09
CA THR A 160 -2.29 9.65 -20.85
C THR A 160 -0.83 10.09 -20.82
N ILE A 161 -0.14 9.78 -19.73
CA ILE A 161 1.27 10.13 -19.52
C ILE A 161 2.05 8.83 -19.34
N SER A 162 3.14 8.66 -20.08
CA SER A 162 4.02 7.50 -19.93
C SER A 162 5.49 7.84 -20.17
N ASP A 163 6.37 7.13 -19.48
CA ASP A 163 7.82 7.31 -19.63
C ASP A 163 8.28 8.78 -19.48
N CYS A 164 7.65 9.53 -18.55
CA CYS A 164 7.92 10.94 -18.34
C CYS A 164 8.62 11.20 -17.02
N VAL A 165 9.40 12.29 -16.98
CA VAL A 165 10.08 12.77 -15.78
C VAL A 165 9.65 14.20 -15.48
N PHE A 166 9.14 14.44 -14.27
CA PHE A 166 8.80 15.77 -13.75
C PHE A 166 9.87 16.13 -12.71
N LEU A 167 10.79 17.02 -13.06
CA LEU A 167 11.99 17.32 -12.25
C LEU A 167 12.06 18.79 -11.88
N ASN A 168 12.22 19.09 -10.58
CA ASN A 168 12.43 20.46 -10.07
C ASN A 168 11.36 21.46 -10.51
N ASN A 169 10.11 21.02 -10.69
CA ASN A 169 9.03 21.94 -11.02
C ASN A 169 8.41 22.53 -9.75
N PHE A 170 7.82 23.71 -9.89
CA PHE A 170 7.34 24.52 -8.79
C PHE A 170 5.90 25.01 -9.02
N ALA A 171 5.02 24.86 -8.01
CA ALA A 171 3.65 25.40 -8.05
C ALA A 171 3.10 25.72 -6.65
N SER A 172 1.86 26.19 -6.59
CA SER A 172 1.05 26.18 -5.35
C SER A 172 0.26 24.87 -5.23
N GLN A 173 -0.05 24.23 -6.37
CA GLN A 173 -0.76 22.94 -6.43
C GLN A 173 -0.14 22.07 -7.53
N GLY A 174 0.33 20.87 -7.18
CA GLY A 174 0.97 19.97 -8.12
C GLY A 174 2.27 20.51 -8.71
N GLY A 175 3.35 20.53 -7.93
CA GLY A 175 4.63 21.03 -8.40
C GLY A 175 5.04 20.40 -9.75
N GLY A 176 4.97 19.07 -9.85
CA GLY A 176 5.17 18.35 -11.11
C GLY A 176 3.93 18.36 -12.01
N LEU A 177 2.82 17.82 -11.51
CA LEU A 177 1.58 17.59 -12.25
C LEU A 177 0.36 18.04 -11.45
N SER A 178 -0.60 18.73 -12.11
CA SER A 178 -1.90 19.04 -11.54
C SER A 178 -3.01 18.61 -12.51
N VAL A 179 -4.03 17.90 -12.00
CA VAL A 179 -5.21 17.46 -12.77
C VAL A 179 -6.47 17.91 -12.06
N GLU A 180 -7.31 18.66 -12.75
CA GLU A 180 -8.62 19.13 -12.26
C GLU A 180 -9.73 18.70 -13.21
N GLY A 181 -10.54 17.73 -12.79
CA GLY A 181 -11.58 17.12 -13.64
C GLY A 181 -11.03 16.24 -14.77
N GLY A 182 -11.93 15.49 -15.43
CA GLY A 182 -11.55 14.57 -16.49
C GLY A 182 -10.83 13.31 -15.99
N SER A 183 -9.90 12.81 -16.79
CA SER A 183 -9.15 11.59 -16.43
C SER A 183 -7.65 11.70 -16.71
N CYS A 184 -6.85 11.10 -15.86
CA CYS A 184 -5.40 10.96 -16.04
C CYS A 184 -4.98 9.52 -15.81
N THR A 185 -4.30 8.94 -16.79
CA THR A 185 -3.55 7.70 -16.61
C THR A 185 -2.06 8.03 -16.71
N ILE A 186 -1.32 7.79 -15.65
CA ILE A 186 0.14 7.97 -15.62
C ILE A 186 0.81 6.63 -15.33
N SER A 187 1.83 6.30 -16.12
CA SER A 187 2.57 5.06 -15.98
C SER A 187 4.07 5.25 -16.24
N GLN A 188 4.89 4.40 -15.59
CA GLN A 188 6.34 4.36 -15.81
C GLN A 188 7.01 5.74 -15.78
N SER A 189 6.53 6.61 -14.88
CA SER A 189 6.91 8.01 -14.83
C SER A 189 7.41 8.39 -13.43
N GLN A 190 8.19 9.47 -13.36
CA GLN A 190 8.81 9.90 -12.12
C GLN A 190 8.46 11.37 -11.82
N CYS A 191 8.05 11.63 -10.57
CA CYS A 191 7.96 12.97 -10.01
C CYS A 191 9.11 13.13 -8.99
N LEU A 192 10.11 13.93 -9.32
CA LEU A 192 11.36 14.03 -8.59
C LEU A 192 11.64 15.48 -8.18
N GLU A 193 11.91 15.71 -6.89
CA GLU A 193 12.33 17.04 -6.35
C GLU A 193 11.37 18.20 -6.73
N ASN A 194 10.08 17.92 -6.90
CA ASN A 194 9.10 18.97 -7.19
C ASN A 194 8.64 19.62 -5.89
N LEU A 195 8.34 20.91 -5.95
CA LEU A 195 7.93 21.70 -4.80
C LEU A 195 6.54 22.33 -5.00
N SER A 196 5.68 22.17 -4.00
CA SER A 196 4.41 22.90 -3.88
C SER A 196 4.41 23.75 -2.59
N TYR A 197 3.92 24.97 -2.64
CA TYR A 197 3.64 25.74 -1.43
C TYR A 197 2.32 25.36 -0.73
N GLY A 198 1.51 24.56 -1.37
CA GLY A 198 0.27 24.03 -0.82
C GLY A 198 0.23 22.52 -1.07
N TRP A 199 -0.56 22.07 -2.02
CA TRP A 199 -0.97 20.68 -2.15
C TRP A 199 -0.23 19.92 -3.25
N GLY A 200 0.22 18.70 -2.92
CA GLY A 200 0.83 17.77 -3.87
C GLY A 200 2.16 18.27 -4.42
N GLY A 201 3.26 18.05 -3.71
CA GLY A 201 4.59 18.43 -4.19
C GLY A 201 4.89 17.85 -5.56
N GLY A 202 4.74 16.55 -5.73
CA GLY A 202 4.85 15.87 -7.03
C GLY A 202 3.59 15.96 -7.87
N PHE A 203 2.44 15.51 -7.33
CA PHE A 203 1.19 15.38 -8.05
C PHE A 203 -0.02 15.85 -7.23
N PHE A 204 -0.85 16.68 -7.81
CA PHE A 204 -2.15 17.08 -7.29
C PHE A 204 -3.27 16.61 -8.23
N ALA A 205 -4.34 16.03 -7.67
CA ALA A 205 -5.56 15.74 -8.41
C ALA A 205 -6.80 16.16 -7.61
N GLY A 206 -7.76 16.77 -8.31
CA GLY A 206 -9.02 17.25 -7.72
C GLY A 206 -10.18 17.33 -8.72
N GLY A 207 -11.31 17.91 -8.30
CA GLY A 207 -12.42 18.20 -9.20
C GLY A 207 -13.13 16.97 -9.77
N GLU A 208 -13.35 15.93 -8.97
CA GLU A 208 -13.99 14.67 -9.38
C GLU A 208 -13.22 13.91 -10.49
N SER A 209 -11.91 14.09 -10.56
CA SER A 209 -11.06 13.45 -11.56
C SER A 209 -10.95 11.93 -11.36
N GLN A 210 -10.72 11.21 -12.49
CA GLN A 210 -10.43 9.78 -12.50
C GLN A 210 -8.93 9.57 -12.72
N ILE A 211 -8.23 9.02 -11.74
CA ILE A 211 -6.78 8.95 -11.68
C ILE A 211 -6.31 7.50 -11.61
N ASN A 212 -5.48 7.09 -12.57
CA ASN A 212 -4.83 5.78 -12.52
C ASN A 212 -3.31 5.97 -12.58
N VAL A 213 -2.63 5.51 -11.55
CA VAL A 213 -1.17 5.60 -11.41
C VAL A 213 -0.60 4.18 -11.37
N LEU A 214 0.31 3.88 -12.28
CA LEU A 214 0.90 2.56 -12.42
C LEU A 214 2.41 2.64 -12.59
N ASP A 215 3.16 1.91 -11.77
CA ASP A 215 4.62 1.77 -11.91
C ASP A 215 5.32 3.15 -11.97
N CYS A 216 5.00 4.01 -10.99
CA CYS A 216 5.50 5.38 -10.93
C CYS A 216 6.26 5.64 -9.63
N ASP A 217 7.25 6.54 -9.71
CA ASP A 217 8.06 6.95 -8.57
C ASP A 217 7.75 8.40 -8.16
N PHE A 218 7.51 8.62 -6.87
CA PHE A 218 7.36 9.94 -6.25
C PHE A 218 8.50 10.12 -5.25
N LEU A 219 9.55 10.84 -5.67
CA LEU A 219 10.81 10.89 -4.94
C LEU A 219 11.15 12.32 -4.52
N GLN A 220 11.43 12.52 -3.21
CA GLN A 220 11.95 13.77 -2.66
C GLN A 220 11.13 15.03 -3.02
N ASN A 221 9.81 14.87 -3.22
CA ASN A 221 8.92 16.00 -3.46
C ASN A 221 8.55 16.65 -2.12
N SER A 222 8.18 17.93 -2.17
CA SER A 222 7.80 18.68 -0.98
C SER A 222 6.53 19.50 -1.17
N GLY A 223 5.66 19.49 -0.15
CA GLY A 223 4.39 20.23 -0.11
C GLY A 223 4.03 20.75 1.28
N GLU A 224 2.98 21.54 1.39
CA GLU A 224 2.31 21.78 2.67
C GLU A 224 1.57 20.51 3.11
N SER A 225 0.72 19.95 2.24
CA SER A 225 0.05 18.66 2.42
C SER A 225 0.26 17.78 1.19
N GLY A 226 0.50 16.48 1.39
CA GLY A 226 0.82 15.55 0.34
C GLY A 226 2.17 15.82 -0.32
N GLY A 227 3.26 15.53 0.37
CA GLY A 227 4.60 15.80 -0.17
C GLY A 227 4.83 15.16 -1.53
N GLY A 228 4.58 13.86 -1.67
CA GLY A 228 4.62 13.14 -2.95
C GLY A 228 3.40 13.44 -3.81
N PHE A 229 2.19 13.21 -3.28
CA PHE A 229 0.94 13.45 -3.97
C PHE A 229 -0.20 13.87 -3.03
N PHE A 230 -1.20 14.55 -3.60
CA PHE A 230 -2.43 14.96 -2.92
C PHE A 230 -3.65 14.71 -3.80
N MET A 231 -4.60 13.90 -3.31
CA MET A 231 -5.85 13.55 -4.00
C MET A 231 -7.03 14.11 -3.22
N SER A 232 -7.83 14.99 -3.81
CA SER A 232 -9.02 15.59 -3.18
C SER A 232 -10.22 15.48 -4.09
N MET A 233 -11.31 14.87 -3.63
CA MET A 233 -12.49 14.58 -4.46
C MET A 233 -12.10 13.88 -5.77
N ALA A 234 -11.19 12.90 -5.71
CA ALA A 234 -10.71 12.16 -6.84
C ALA A 234 -10.93 10.65 -6.61
N ASN A 235 -11.00 9.88 -7.70
CA ASN A 235 -11.18 8.45 -7.60
C ASN A 235 -10.22 7.71 -8.53
N GLY A 236 -9.94 6.43 -8.26
CA GLY A 236 -9.11 5.67 -9.19
C GLY A 236 -8.26 4.60 -8.54
N SER A 237 -7.01 4.47 -9.01
CA SER A 237 -6.10 3.46 -8.52
C SER A 237 -4.64 3.92 -8.47
N PHE A 238 -3.92 3.39 -7.47
CA PHE A 238 -2.46 3.42 -7.41
C PHE A 238 -1.94 1.98 -7.38
N SER A 239 -1.00 1.65 -8.24
CA SER A 239 -0.45 0.30 -8.31
C SER A 239 1.05 0.30 -8.57
N GLN A 240 1.79 -0.51 -7.80
CA GLN A 240 3.24 -0.74 -7.97
C GLN A 240 4.08 0.55 -7.97
N CYS A 241 3.80 1.49 -7.05
CA CYS A 241 4.48 2.77 -6.99
C CYS A 241 5.50 2.83 -5.83
N LEU A 242 6.59 3.55 -6.06
CA LEU A 242 7.56 3.92 -5.04
C LEU A 242 7.32 5.37 -4.59
N ILE A 243 7.18 5.57 -3.29
CA ILE A 243 6.91 6.88 -2.67
C ILE A 243 7.95 7.08 -1.58
N GLU A 244 9.06 7.77 -1.91
CA GLU A 244 10.23 7.78 -1.04
C GLU A 244 10.77 9.18 -0.77
N GLY A 245 11.08 9.44 0.51
CA GLY A 245 11.78 10.64 0.93
C GLY A 245 11.02 11.95 0.70
N ASN A 246 9.69 11.89 0.56
CA ASN A 246 8.87 13.09 0.39
C ASN A 246 8.60 13.77 1.72
N PHE A 247 8.35 15.08 1.67
CA PHE A 247 8.16 15.91 2.85
C PHE A 247 6.88 16.75 2.76
N ALA A 248 6.06 16.70 3.80
CA ALA A 248 4.95 17.63 4.00
C ALA A 248 5.14 18.41 5.32
N THR A 249 4.70 19.66 5.36
CA THR A 249 4.71 20.45 6.59
C THR A 249 3.45 20.27 7.44
N ASP A 250 2.44 19.61 6.89
CA ASP A 250 1.17 19.31 7.54
C ASP A 250 0.88 17.80 7.42
N GLU A 251 0.01 17.34 6.53
CA GLU A 251 -0.43 15.95 6.44
C GLU A 251 0.14 15.21 5.22
N GLY A 252 0.38 13.89 5.38
CA GLY A 252 0.69 12.97 4.29
C GLY A 252 2.04 13.21 3.64
N GLY A 253 3.13 12.86 4.31
CA GLY A 253 4.48 13.05 3.79
C GLY A 253 4.69 12.40 2.44
N GLY A 254 4.39 11.10 2.32
CA GLY A 254 4.38 10.39 1.04
C GLY A 254 3.19 10.80 0.19
N GLY A 255 1.98 10.81 0.76
CA GLY A 255 0.77 11.18 0.06
C GLY A 255 -0.45 11.37 0.96
N LEU A 256 -1.40 12.15 0.49
CA LEU A 256 -2.66 12.42 1.18
C LEU A 256 -3.85 12.14 0.26
N PHE A 257 -4.82 11.39 0.79
CA PHE A 257 -6.15 11.19 0.20
C PHE A 257 -7.18 11.90 1.08
N GLU A 258 -7.85 12.88 0.55
CA GLU A 258 -8.73 13.77 1.30
C GLU A 258 -10.08 13.97 0.60
N GLN A 259 -11.10 14.36 1.37
CA GLN A 259 -12.41 14.85 0.89
C GLN A 259 -13.11 13.92 -0.10
N PHE A 260 -13.61 12.77 0.40
CA PHE A 260 -14.36 11.79 -0.41
C PHE A 260 -13.58 11.17 -1.57
N SER A 261 -12.27 11.06 -1.44
CA SER A 261 -11.44 10.36 -2.41
C SER A 261 -11.54 8.86 -2.20
N ASN A 262 -11.74 8.09 -3.29
CA ASN A 262 -11.86 6.64 -3.23
C ASN A 262 -10.85 5.98 -4.16
N PHE A 263 -9.96 5.19 -3.59
CA PHE A 263 -8.88 4.55 -4.37
C PHE A 263 -8.70 3.07 -4.01
N GLU A 264 -8.45 2.29 -5.06
CA GLU A 264 -7.88 0.95 -4.95
C GLU A 264 -6.35 1.08 -5.00
N VAL A 265 -5.69 0.68 -3.93
CA VAL A 265 -4.24 0.89 -3.76
C VAL A 265 -3.55 -0.44 -3.56
N SER A 266 -2.54 -0.76 -4.37
CA SER A 266 -1.85 -2.05 -4.28
C SER A 266 -0.36 -1.97 -4.61
N GLY A 267 0.45 -2.73 -3.88
CA GLY A 267 1.87 -2.88 -4.17
C GLY A 267 2.69 -1.59 -3.99
N LEU A 268 2.26 -0.69 -3.10
CA LEU A 268 3.04 0.51 -2.79
C LEU A 268 4.25 0.19 -1.92
N GLN A 269 5.32 0.93 -2.16
CA GLN A 269 6.44 1.08 -1.25
C GLN A 269 6.49 2.54 -0.77
N VAL A 270 6.14 2.78 0.50
CA VAL A 270 6.05 4.12 1.10
C VAL A 270 7.17 4.22 2.14
N LEU A 271 8.28 4.83 1.76
CA LEU A 271 9.56 4.71 2.47
C LEU A 271 10.12 6.06 2.89
N GLY A 272 10.46 6.22 4.18
CA GLY A 272 11.25 7.35 4.67
C GLY A 272 10.64 8.73 4.43
N ASN A 273 9.31 8.85 4.35
CA ASN A 273 8.63 10.11 4.18
C ASN A 273 8.41 10.81 5.53
N ILE A 274 8.21 12.13 5.52
CA ILE A 274 8.11 12.94 6.73
C ILE A 274 6.93 13.91 6.61
N ALA A 275 6.11 14.01 7.69
CA ALA A 275 5.05 15.03 7.83
C ALA A 275 4.84 15.43 9.29
N ASP A 276 3.92 16.36 9.56
CA ASP A 276 3.41 16.56 10.92
C ASP A 276 2.46 15.41 11.28
N ASP A 277 1.47 15.09 10.46
CA ASP A 277 0.59 13.94 10.61
C ASP A 277 0.67 13.02 9.40
N GLY A 278 0.69 11.69 9.62
CA GLY A 278 0.79 10.72 8.54
C GLY A 278 2.11 10.78 7.78
N GLY A 279 3.22 10.49 8.46
CA GLY A 279 4.55 10.55 7.84
C GLY A 279 4.62 9.81 6.50
N GLY A 280 4.05 8.60 6.43
CA GLY A 280 3.90 7.86 5.17
C GLY A 280 2.67 8.32 4.38
N LEU A 281 1.48 8.05 4.88
CA LEU A 281 0.20 8.35 4.21
C LEU A 281 -0.80 9.01 5.16
N GLY A 282 -1.55 9.99 4.65
CA GLY A 282 -2.75 10.51 5.25
C GLY A 282 -4.00 10.04 4.50
N VAL A 283 -5.06 9.66 5.24
CA VAL A 283 -6.38 9.30 4.70
C VAL A 283 -7.42 10.01 5.55
N THR A 284 -8.08 11.00 5.00
CA THR A 284 -8.89 11.92 5.81
C THR A 284 -10.23 12.27 5.17
N HIS A 285 -11.14 12.81 5.99
CA HIS A 285 -12.39 13.45 5.57
C HIS A 285 -13.25 12.60 4.64
N PHE A 286 -13.71 11.42 5.14
CA PHE A 286 -14.61 10.50 4.44
C PHE A 286 -14.03 9.92 3.14
N SER A 287 -12.70 9.86 3.05
CA SER A 287 -12.04 9.14 1.97
C SER A 287 -12.00 7.65 2.30
N ASP A 288 -12.37 6.80 1.36
CA ASP A 288 -12.37 5.36 1.55
C ASP A 288 -11.31 4.70 0.67
N LEU A 289 -10.33 4.09 1.30
CA LEU A 289 -9.27 3.39 0.59
C LEU A 289 -9.33 1.89 0.85
N ASN A 290 -9.00 1.15 -0.19
CA ASN A 290 -8.65 -0.25 -0.08
C ASN A 290 -7.15 -0.38 -0.39
N ILE A 291 -6.32 -0.41 0.67
CA ILE A 291 -4.86 -0.52 0.53
C ILE A 291 -4.46 -1.97 0.77
N VAL A 292 -3.86 -2.61 -0.22
CA VAL A 292 -3.47 -4.01 -0.14
C VAL A 292 -2.02 -4.24 -0.59
N ASP A 293 -1.40 -5.31 -0.10
CA ASP A 293 -0.10 -5.80 -0.57
C ASP A 293 1.01 -4.73 -0.60
N SER A 294 1.07 -3.87 0.43
CA SER A 294 1.92 -2.68 0.43
C SER A 294 2.87 -2.66 1.65
N THR A 295 4.00 -1.98 1.48
CA THR A 295 4.99 -1.75 2.54
C THR A 295 5.04 -0.28 2.90
N ILE A 296 4.94 0.03 4.19
CA ILE A 296 4.98 1.38 4.74
C ILE A 296 6.04 1.39 5.84
N SER A 297 7.23 1.89 5.52
CA SER A 297 8.38 1.69 6.39
C SER A 297 9.26 2.93 6.54
N GLY A 298 9.79 3.11 7.77
CA GLY A 298 10.75 4.16 8.06
C GLY A 298 10.21 5.59 7.96
N ASN A 299 8.87 5.77 7.94
CA ASN A 299 8.25 7.08 7.85
C ASN A 299 8.19 7.75 9.22
N THR A 300 8.17 9.08 9.24
CA THR A 300 8.21 9.87 10.47
C THR A 300 7.11 10.92 10.49
N ALA A 301 6.30 10.90 11.56
CA ALA A 301 5.38 11.99 11.88
C ALA A 301 5.94 12.82 13.04
N ASN A 302 5.93 14.15 12.91
CA ASN A 302 6.27 15.05 14.01
C ASN A 302 5.16 15.12 15.07
N HIS A 303 3.98 14.56 14.75
CA HIS A 303 2.82 14.49 15.63
C HIS A 303 2.24 13.07 15.64
N ASP A 304 1.20 12.75 14.85
CA ASP A 304 0.47 11.48 14.91
C ASP A 304 0.62 10.64 13.62
N GLY A 305 0.58 9.31 13.76
CA GLY A 305 0.56 8.39 12.63
C GLY A 305 1.84 8.34 11.81
N GLY A 306 2.93 7.79 12.39
CA GLY A 306 4.23 7.71 11.69
C GLY A 306 4.12 7.03 10.32
N GLY A 307 3.46 5.88 10.25
CA GLY A 307 3.16 5.19 8.99
C GLY A 307 1.92 5.73 8.30
N ILE A 308 0.76 5.59 8.94
CA ILE A 308 -0.55 6.01 8.42
C ILE A 308 -1.31 6.83 9.45
N TYR A 309 -1.82 7.97 9.02
CA TYR A 309 -2.82 8.79 9.73
C TYR A 309 -4.18 8.59 9.07
N ASN A 310 -5.17 8.06 9.81
CA ASN A 310 -6.50 7.73 9.31
C ASN A 310 -7.57 8.47 10.13
N PHE A 311 -8.26 9.41 9.51
CA PHE A 311 -9.18 10.32 10.18
C PHE A 311 -10.55 10.36 9.50
N GLU A 312 -11.62 9.98 10.21
CA GLU A 312 -13.00 9.94 9.71
C GLU A 312 -13.19 9.07 8.45
N THR A 313 -12.63 7.83 8.42
CA THR A 313 -12.70 6.96 7.24
C THR A 313 -13.10 5.52 7.59
N PHE A 314 -13.55 4.77 6.59
CA PHE A 314 -13.90 3.34 6.67
C PHE A 314 -12.93 2.45 5.89
N SER A 315 -11.70 2.88 5.74
CA SER A 315 -10.70 2.24 4.91
C SER A 315 -10.38 0.80 5.31
N THR A 316 -10.00 0.01 4.31
CA THR A 316 -9.48 -1.36 4.50
C THR A 316 -7.97 -1.38 4.27
N PHE A 317 -7.25 -1.93 5.23
CA PHE A 317 -5.81 -2.16 5.21
C PHE A 317 -5.57 -3.66 5.23
N ALA A 318 -5.17 -4.26 4.12
CA ALA A 318 -5.00 -5.70 4.03
C ALA A 318 -3.62 -6.12 3.52
N ARG A 319 -3.00 -7.07 4.19
CA ARG A 319 -1.67 -7.59 3.87
C ARG A 319 -0.60 -6.49 3.78
N LEU A 320 -0.64 -5.57 4.75
CA LEU A 320 0.36 -4.50 4.86
C LEU A 320 1.52 -4.93 5.74
N ARG A 321 2.71 -4.45 5.40
CA ARG A 321 3.90 -4.44 6.24
C ARG A 321 4.15 -3.01 6.71
N VAL A 322 3.75 -2.70 7.95
CA VAL A 322 3.89 -1.37 8.58
C VAL A 322 5.03 -1.47 9.58
N THR A 323 6.23 -1.05 9.18
CA THR A 323 7.44 -1.34 9.95
C THR A 323 8.31 -0.12 10.16
N ASP A 324 8.98 -0.05 11.30
CA ASP A 324 10.02 0.96 11.60
C ASP A 324 9.55 2.42 11.46
N ASN A 325 8.23 2.68 11.56
CA ASN A 325 7.69 4.03 11.50
C ASN A 325 7.74 4.70 12.88
N SER A 326 7.81 6.03 12.90
CA SER A 326 7.93 6.80 14.13
C SER A 326 6.97 7.98 14.19
N ALA A 327 6.29 8.14 15.35
CA ALA A 327 5.47 9.32 15.67
C ALA A 327 6.01 10.01 16.93
N ALA A 328 6.09 11.34 16.92
CA ALA A 328 6.48 12.08 18.10
C ALA A 328 5.38 12.16 19.16
N HIS A 329 4.15 11.75 18.84
CA HIS A 329 3.02 11.74 19.76
C HIS A 329 2.35 10.36 19.80
N GLN A 330 1.41 10.02 18.94
CA GLN A 330 0.65 8.76 18.98
C GLN A 330 0.66 7.97 17.68
N GLY A 331 0.52 6.64 17.77
CA GLY A 331 0.37 5.77 16.62
C GLY A 331 1.63 5.70 15.75
N GLY A 332 2.70 5.09 16.26
CA GLY A 332 3.95 4.98 15.48
C GLY A 332 3.76 4.32 14.12
N GLY A 333 3.01 3.20 14.07
CA GLY A 333 2.60 2.56 12.82
C GLY A 333 1.32 3.17 12.25
N LEU A 334 0.20 3.04 12.99
CA LEU A 334 -1.13 3.48 12.59
C LEU A 334 -1.75 4.40 13.66
N PHE A 335 -2.31 5.51 13.22
CA PHE A 335 -3.17 6.36 14.04
C PHE A 335 -4.58 6.39 13.45
N LEU A 336 -5.57 5.89 14.19
CA LEU A 336 -6.96 5.73 13.77
C LEU A 336 -7.85 6.61 14.65
N ARG A 337 -8.52 7.60 14.06
CA ARG A 337 -9.25 8.62 14.82
C ARG A 337 -10.62 8.94 14.25
N ILE A 338 -11.58 9.20 15.15
CA ILE A 338 -12.97 9.64 14.94
C ILE A 338 -13.82 8.69 14.10
N LEU A 339 -14.86 8.14 14.75
CA LEU A 339 -16.08 7.50 14.18
C LEU A 339 -15.88 6.71 12.87
N GLY A 340 -14.75 6.09 12.66
CA GLY A 340 -14.51 5.16 11.56
C GLY A 340 -14.48 3.72 12.07
N ASP A 341 -14.81 2.78 11.20
CA ASP A 341 -14.67 1.35 11.46
C ASP A 341 -13.62 0.74 10.49
N PRO A 342 -12.36 1.21 10.54
CA PRO A 342 -11.34 0.71 9.61
C PRO A 342 -11.11 -0.78 9.86
N ARG A 343 -10.86 -1.51 8.77
CA ARG A 343 -10.58 -2.93 8.78
C ARG A 343 -9.10 -3.18 8.52
N VAL A 344 -8.42 -3.87 9.42
CA VAL A 344 -7.00 -4.21 9.34
C VAL A 344 -6.87 -5.73 9.30
N GLU A 345 -6.40 -6.28 8.17
CA GLU A 345 -6.41 -7.72 7.93
C GLU A 345 -5.04 -8.24 7.50
N ASN A 346 -4.61 -9.35 8.11
CA ASN A 346 -3.34 -9.99 7.76
C ASN A 346 -2.16 -8.99 7.70
N CYS A 347 -2.12 -8.03 8.62
CA CYS A 347 -1.08 -7.00 8.64
C CYS A 347 0.03 -7.35 9.62
N LEU A 348 1.26 -7.04 9.25
CA LEU A 348 2.42 -7.01 10.12
C LEU A 348 2.67 -5.57 10.57
N ILE A 349 2.57 -5.31 11.86
CA ILE A 349 2.82 -4.00 12.48
C ILE A 349 4.00 -4.17 13.43
N LEU A 350 5.21 -3.94 12.93
CA LEU A 350 6.44 -4.34 13.60
C LEU A 350 7.38 -3.16 13.84
N ASN A 351 8.05 -3.13 14.99
CA ASN A 351 9.14 -2.18 15.30
C ASN A 351 8.76 -0.70 15.17
N ASN A 352 7.47 -0.34 15.26
CA ASN A 352 7.06 1.05 15.20
C ASN A 352 7.24 1.72 16.57
N HIS A 353 7.46 3.02 16.57
CA HIS A 353 7.70 3.81 17.77
C HIS A 353 6.78 5.02 17.86
N ALA A 354 6.18 5.24 19.04
CA ALA A 354 5.50 6.49 19.37
C ALA A 354 6.06 7.04 20.70
N THR A 355 6.16 8.36 20.82
CA THR A 355 6.69 8.93 22.07
C THR A 355 5.67 8.81 23.20
N ASP A 356 4.40 9.16 22.96
CA ASP A 356 3.40 9.25 24.03
C ASP A 356 2.57 7.98 24.22
N SER A 357 2.02 7.39 23.14
CA SER A 357 1.23 6.16 23.25
C SER A 357 0.97 5.48 21.90
N GLY A 358 0.61 4.18 21.97
CA GLY A 358 0.31 3.39 20.78
C GLY A 358 1.52 3.22 19.88
N GLY A 359 2.58 2.56 20.35
CA GLY A 359 3.80 2.35 19.56
C GLY A 359 3.50 1.73 18.19
N GLY A 360 2.71 0.66 18.16
CA GLY A 360 2.18 0.08 16.92
C GLY A 360 0.97 0.86 16.42
N VAL A 361 -0.10 0.93 17.24
CA VAL A 361 -1.41 1.48 16.86
C VAL A 361 -1.99 2.35 17.96
N ALA A 362 -2.57 3.48 17.60
CA ALA A 362 -3.46 4.26 18.45
C ALA A 362 -4.87 4.34 17.85
N CYS A 363 -5.89 3.99 18.66
CA CYS A 363 -7.31 4.09 18.32
C CYS A 363 -7.96 5.13 19.23
N VAL A 364 -8.49 6.23 18.70
CA VAL A 364 -8.98 7.36 19.51
C VAL A 364 -10.35 7.84 19.06
N GLU A 365 -11.09 8.45 20.01
CA GLU A 365 -12.34 9.19 19.73
C GLU A 365 -13.43 8.36 19.03
N GLY A 366 -13.76 7.18 19.61
CA GLY A 366 -14.90 6.36 19.20
C GLY A 366 -14.68 5.47 17.99
N VAL A 367 -13.44 5.27 17.58
CA VAL A 367 -13.10 4.30 16.51
C VAL A 367 -13.43 2.88 16.95
N SER A 368 -14.07 2.10 16.06
CA SER A 368 -14.35 0.68 16.26
C SER A 368 -13.57 -0.18 15.24
N ALA A 369 -12.26 -0.03 15.23
CA ALA A 369 -11.38 -0.75 14.30
C ALA A 369 -11.48 -2.26 14.47
N LEU A 370 -11.45 -3.00 13.36
CA LEU A 370 -11.48 -4.46 13.33
C LEU A 370 -10.13 -5.01 12.86
N PHE A 371 -9.41 -5.66 13.76
CA PHE A 371 -8.14 -6.34 13.47
C PHE A 371 -8.38 -7.83 13.30
N LEU A 372 -8.03 -8.37 12.15
CA LEU A 372 -8.18 -9.79 11.82
C LEU A 372 -6.85 -10.39 11.40
N HIS A 373 -6.42 -11.45 12.08
CA HIS A 373 -5.17 -12.13 11.76
C HIS A 373 -3.97 -11.17 11.64
N CYS A 374 -3.81 -10.24 12.59
CA CYS A 374 -2.69 -9.30 12.60
C CYS A 374 -1.58 -9.76 13.55
N THR A 375 -0.34 -9.48 13.20
CA THR A 375 0.81 -9.61 14.10
C THR A 375 1.31 -8.22 14.47
N ILE A 376 1.22 -7.86 15.74
CA ILE A 376 1.60 -6.57 16.30
C ILE A 376 2.73 -6.82 17.29
N ASP A 377 3.98 -6.66 16.81
CA ASP A 377 5.13 -7.17 17.54
C ASP A 377 6.27 -6.15 17.60
N SER A 378 7.00 -6.16 18.69
CA SER A 378 8.21 -5.34 18.91
C SER A 378 7.98 -3.82 18.74
N ASN A 379 6.76 -3.34 18.88
CA ASN A 379 6.47 -1.91 18.87
C ASN A 379 6.76 -1.29 20.23
N SER A 380 7.08 0.01 20.29
CA SER A 380 7.53 0.65 21.52
C SER A 380 6.96 2.04 21.73
N THR A 381 6.80 2.41 23.02
CA THR A 381 6.46 3.78 23.43
C THR A 381 7.07 4.14 24.79
N TYR A 382 7.38 5.40 25.01
CA TYR A 382 7.72 5.88 26.36
C TYR A 382 6.50 6.03 27.26
N GLY A 383 5.30 5.98 26.74
CA GLY A 383 4.05 6.11 27.47
C GLY A 383 3.34 4.78 27.71
N LYS A 384 2.17 4.58 27.06
CA LYS A 384 1.29 3.43 27.26
C LYS A 384 0.91 2.77 25.93
N GLY A 385 0.67 1.44 25.98
CA GLY A 385 0.24 0.67 24.81
C GLY A 385 1.33 0.56 23.77
N GLY A 386 2.38 -0.19 24.05
CA GLY A 386 3.46 -0.46 23.09
C GLY A 386 2.92 -1.06 21.80
N GLY A 387 2.02 -2.03 21.92
CA GLY A 387 1.30 -2.61 20.79
C GLY A 387 0.14 -1.73 20.33
N ILE A 388 -0.96 -1.69 21.12
CA ILE A 388 -2.16 -0.90 20.79
C ILE A 388 -2.58 -0.04 22.00
N ARG A 389 -2.94 1.20 21.72
CA ARG A 389 -3.60 2.11 22.65
C ARG A 389 -5.02 2.41 22.18
N ALA A 390 -6.03 2.23 23.06
CA ALA A 390 -7.41 2.65 22.84
C ALA A 390 -7.79 3.77 23.81
N GLU A 391 -8.37 4.87 23.34
CA GLU A 391 -8.77 6.01 24.14
C GLU A 391 -10.11 6.62 23.70
N LEU A 392 -10.77 7.34 24.62
CA LEU A 392 -11.90 8.23 24.33
C LEU A 392 -13.04 7.52 23.56
N LEU A 393 -13.61 6.45 24.13
CA LEU A 393 -14.70 5.65 23.55
C LEU A 393 -14.29 4.76 22.36
N ALA A 394 -13.02 4.61 22.06
CA ALA A 394 -12.58 3.65 21.06
C ALA A 394 -12.78 2.21 21.56
N ASN A 395 -13.33 1.34 20.72
CA ASN A 395 -13.64 -0.05 21.05
C ASN A 395 -13.14 -1.00 19.95
N PRO A 396 -11.84 -1.17 19.76
CA PRO A 396 -11.32 -2.06 18.74
C PRO A 396 -11.64 -3.53 19.06
N THR A 397 -11.95 -4.29 18.00
CA THR A 397 -12.13 -5.73 18.05
C THR A 397 -10.92 -6.41 17.44
N ILE A 398 -10.33 -7.37 18.16
CA ILE A 398 -9.11 -8.07 17.73
C ILE A 398 -9.40 -9.56 17.68
N VAL A 399 -9.22 -10.18 16.54
CA VAL A 399 -9.56 -11.58 16.28
C VAL A 399 -8.38 -12.31 15.66
N ASN A 400 -8.09 -13.51 16.12
CA ASN A 400 -7.03 -14.38 15.60
C ASN A 400 -5.68 -13.68 15.44
N SER A 401 -5.29 -12.86 16.41
CA SER A 401 -4.12 -11.98 16.27
C SER A 401 -3.05 -12.26 17.34
N ILE A 402 -1.84 -11.82 17.06
CA ILE A 402 -0.69 -11.91 17.96
C ILE A 402 -0.28 -10.50 18.39
N ILE A 403 -0.12 -10.28 19.71
CA ILE A 403 0.39 -9.05 20.30
C ILE A 403 1.57 -9.41 21.20
N TRP A 404 2.79 -9.26 20.71
CA TRP A 404 3.96 -9.85 21.32
C TRP A 404 5.15 -8.88 21.40
N ARG A 405 6.09 -9.07 22.29
CA ARG A 405 7.33 -8.30 22.50
C ARG A 405 7.18 -6.76 22.42
N ASN A 406 5.99 -6.21 22.56
CA ASN A 406 5.82 -4.76 22.56
C ASN A 406 6.34 -4.17 23.87
N ASP A 407 6.90 -2.95 23.84
CA ASP A 407 7.51 -2.29 24.98
C ASP A 407 6.85 -0.94 25.30
N ALA A 408 6.62 -0.69 26.57
CA ALA A 408 6.09 0.58 27.04
C ALA A 408 6.45 0.78 28.54
N THR A 409 6.43 2.02 28.99
CA THR A 409 6.61 2.30 30.42
C THR A 409 5.47 1.68 31.26
N ARG A 410 4.28 1.53 30.65
CA ARG A 410 3.11 0.86 31.24
C ARG A 410 2.29 0.19 30.15
N GLU A 411 1.71 -0.99 30.46
CA GLU A 411 0.76 -1.68 29.59
C GLU A 411 1.34 -1.90 28.17
N ALA A 412 2.37 -2.73 28.09
CA ALA A 412 3.19 -2.89 26.89
C ALA A 412 2.41 -3.44 25.67
N GLY A 413 1.54 -4.45 25.86
CA GLY A 413 0.74 -5.03 24.77
C GLY A 413 -0.44 -4.13 24.39
N LEU A 414 -1.49 -4.15 25.22
CA LEU A 414 -2.70 -3.36 25.08
C LEU A 414 -2.81 -2.35 26.22
N SER A 415 -3.38 -1.19 25.94
CA SER A 415 -3.65 -0.18 26.95
C SER A 415 -4.97 0.53 26.70
N GLU A 416 -5.79 0.62 27.75
CA GLU A 416 -7.08 1.30 27.74
C GLU A 416 -6.99 2.68 28.37
N GLY A 417 -7.61 3.66 27.73
CA GLY A 417 -7.86 4.99 28.28
C GLY A 417 -9.27 5.13 28.83
N PRO A 418 -9.68 6.33 29.23
CA PRO A 418 -11.00 6.57 29.74
C PRO A 418 -12.10 6.20 28.74
N LEU A 419 -13.06 5.37 29.16
CA LEU A 419 -14.23 4.93 28.39
C LEU A 419 -13.91 4.09 27.14
N ALA A 420 -12.70 3.58 26.99
CA ALA A 420 -12.32 2.65 25.94
C ALA A 420 -12.38 1.21 26.46
N ASP A 421 -12.54 0.26 25.54
CA ASP A 421 -12.57 -1.18 25.85
C ASP A 421 -12.04 -1.96 24.64
N PHE A 422 -11.54 -3.19 24.85
CA PHE A 422 -11.12 -4.11 23.81
C PHE A 422 -12.04 -5.32 23.75
N ASN A 423 -12.42 -5.73 22.55
CA ASN A 423 -13.09 -7.01 22.34
C ASN A 423 -12.07 -8.01 21.76
N LEU A 424 -11.61 -8.96 22.58
CA LEU A 424 -10.55 -9.91 22.24
C LEU A 424 -11.15 -11.30 21.95
N ILE A 425 -10.80 -11.88 20.82
CA ILE A 425 -11.30 -13.19 20.37
C ILE A 425 -10.14 -13.99 19.78
N HIS A 426 -9.69 -15.04 20.47
CA HIS A 426 -8.51 -15.82 20.09
C HIS A 426 -7.28 -14.94 19.82
N VAL A 427 -6.71 -14.38 20.88
CA VAL A 427 -5.55 -13.48 20.83
C VAL A 427 -4.41 -14.07 21.64
N LEU A 428 -3.23 -14.19 21.05
CA LEU A 428 -2.01 -14.55 21.74
C LEU A 428 -1.31 -13.26 22.17
N MET A 429 -1.18 -13.07 23.48
CA MET A 429 -0.65 -11.83 24.03
C MET A 429 0.31 -12.06 25.19
N GLN A 430 1.45 -11.40 25.15
CA GLN A 430 2.42 -11.42 26.25
C GLN A 430 1.87 -10.66 27.47
N GLY A 431 1.86 -11.32 28.63
CA GLY A 431 1.45 -10.70 29.91
C GLY A 431 -0.06 -10.49 30.05
N ALA A 432 -0.90 -11.25 29.34
CA ALA A 432 -2.35 -11.27 29.50
C ALA A 432 -2.77 -11.77 30.91
N ASP A 433 -4.01 -11.48 31.32
CA ASP A 433 -4.60 -12.05 32.53
C ASP A 433 -4.97 -13.53 32.27
N PRO A 434 -4.48 -14.50 33.06
CA PRO A 434 -4.82 -15.92 32.91
C PRO A 434 -6.32 -16.23 33.00
N GLU A 435 -7.12 -15.32 33.60
CA GLU A 435 -8.56 -15.49 33.74
C GLU A 435 -9.36 -14.98 32.53
N GLU A 436 -8.72 -14.31 31.56
CA GLU A 436 -9.35 -13.85 30.30
C GLU A 436 -9.60 -15.04 29.38
N PRO A 437 -10.87 -15.42 29.11
CA PRO A 437 -11.18 -16.48 28.17
C PRO A 437 -10.81 -16.03 26.76
N LEU A 438 -10.23 -16.91 25.94
CA LEU A 438 -9.83 -16.65 24.56
C LEU A 438 -8.59 -15.74 24.40
N VAL A 439 -7.81 -15.54 25.45
CA VAL A 439 -6.50 -14.90 25.41
C VAL A 439 -5.45 -15.89 25.91
N PHE A 440 -4.40 -16.10 25.12
CA PHE A 440 -3.36 -17.09 25.38
C PHE A 440 -2.07 -16.40 25.85
N GLN A 441 -1.38 -17.01 26.82
CA GLN A 441 -0.12 -16.49 27.37
C GLN A 441 1.10 -17.37 27.07
N LYS A 442 1.08 -18.10 25.98
CA LYS A 442 2.20 -18.95 25.58
C LYS A 442 3.16 -18.20 24.69
N ASP A 443 4.38 -18.72 24.51
CA ASP A 443 5.37 -18.08 23.64
C ASP A 443 4.92 -18.15 22.17
N ALA A 444 4.89 -16.99 21.52
CA ALA A 444 4.57 -16.88 20.10
C ALA A 444 5.74 -17.35 19.19
N GLU A 445 6.94 -17.50 19.74
CA GLU A 445 8.15 -17.91 19.01
C GLU A 445 8.31 -17.23 17.64
N LEU A 446 8.09 -15.93 17.60
CA LEU A 446 8.18 -15.16 16.35
C LEU A 446 9.64 -14.84 16.01
N ASP A 447 9.97 -14.97 14.74
CA ASP A 447 11.22 -14.42 14.19
C ASP A 447 11.15 -12.87 14.06
N ASP A 448 12.20 -12.25 13.53
CA ASP A 448 12.27 -10.79 13.36
C ASP A 448 11.31 -10.25 12.27
N PHE A 449 10.71 -11.12 11.48
CA PHE A 449 9.74 -10.80 10.43
C PHE A 449 8.30 -11.14 10.82
N GLY A 450 8.07 -11.64 12.03
CA GLY A 450 6.75 -11.99 12.54
C GLY A 450 6.23 -13.36 12.12
N TYR A 451 7.10 -14.24 11.58
CA TYR A 451 6.74 -15.63 11.27
C TYR A 451 6.76 -16.47 12.55
N PRO A 452 5.72 -17.28 12.80
CA PRO A 452 5.74 -18.22 13.91
C PRO A 452 6.76 -19.35 13.64
N GLY A 453 7.54 -19.68 14.68
CA GLY A 453 8.41 -20.86 14.66
C GLY A 453 7.61 -22.15 14.65
N GLU A 454 8.27 -23.28 14.36
CA GLU A 454 7.61 -24.59 14.26
C GLU A 454 6.86 -25.03 15.52
N CYS A 455 7.27 -24.49 16.68
CA CYS A 455 6.68 -24.78 17.99
C CYS A 455 5.85 -23.61 18.55
N SER A 456 5.50 -22.64 17.74
CA SER A 456 4.75 -21.47 18.17
C SER A 456 3.37 -21.82 18.70
N ALA A 457 3.01 -21.20 19.82
CA ALA A 457 1.64 -21.27 20.35
C ALA A 457 0.60 -20.56 19.47
N ALA A 458 0.99 -19.96 18.36
CA ALA A 458 0.09 -19.33 17.40
C ALA A 458 -0.51 -20.30 16.40
N ILE A 459 0.10 -21.49 16.23
CA ILE A 459 -0.29 -22.45 15.21
C ILE A 459 -1.55 -23.21 15.61
N ASP A 460 -2.53 -23.32 14.69
CA ASP A 460 -3.83 -24.02 14.87
C ASP A 460 -4.71 -23.50 16.03
N GLU A 461 -4.48 -22.31 16.56
CA GLU A 461 -5.22 -21.75 17.72
C GLU A 461 -6.28 -20.69 17.34
N GLY A 462 -6.44 -20.38 16.06
CA GLY A 462 -7.44 -19.42 15.60
C GLY A 462 -8.85 -20.00 15.55
N THR A 463 -9.84 -19.13 15.49
CA THR A 463 -11.25 -19.51 15.31
C THR A 463 -11.67 -19.39 13.85
N ASP A 464 -12.54 -20.29 13.39
CA ASP A 464 -13.25 -20.21 12.12
C ASP A 464 -14.65 -19.58 12.26
N ASP A 465 -15.13 -19.36 13.48
CA ASP A 465 -16.51 -18.97 13.77
C ASP A 465 -16.78 -17.46 13.68
N TYR A 466 -15.78 -16.64 13.36
CA TYR A 466 -15.97 -15.19 13.21
C TYR A 466 -16.33 -14.82 11.76
N PRO A 467 -17.33 -13.96 11.53
CA PRO A 467 -17.76 -13.62 10.18
C PRO A 467 -16.73 -12.76 9.43
N GLY A 468 -16.50 -13.08 8.17
CA GLY A 468 -15.65 -12.28 7.28
C GLY A 468 -14.15 -12.44 7.50
N LEU A 469 -13.70 -13.56 8.06
CA LEU A 469 -12.27 -13.88 8.17
C LEU A 469 -11.62 -14.01 6.79
N PRO A 470 -10.38 -13.50 6.61
CA PRO A 470 -9.65 -13.63 5.36
C PRO A 470 -9.35 -15.11 5.05
N VAL A 471 -9.45 -15.47 3.78
CA VAL A 471 -9.23 -16.86 3.31
C VAL A 471 -7.76 -17.17 3.01
N THR A 472 -6.92 -16.17 2.94
CA THR A 472 -5.47 -16.31 2.78
C THR A 472 -4.75 -15.50 3.86
N ASP A 473 -3.48 -15.79 4.08
CA ASP A 473 -2.59 -15.02 4.93
C ASP A 473 -1.95 -13.83 4.18
N ILE A 474 -0.95 -13.18 4.80
CA ILE A 474 -0.24 -12.04 4.21
C ILE A 474 0.55 -12.42 2.95
N ASP A 475 1.03 -13.64 2.84
CA ASP A 475 1.81 -14.14 1.70
C ASP A 475 0.93 -14.86 0.66
N GLY A 476 -0.39 -14.89 0.85
CA GLY A 476 -1.36 -15.51 -0.04
C GLY A 476 -1.55 -17.01 0.20
N VAL A 477 -1.02 -17.56 1.29
CA VAL A 477 -1.23 -18.95 1.69
C VAL A 477 -2.67 -19.12 2.15
N LEU A 478 -3.34 -20.18 1.68
CA LEU A 478 -4.74 -20.46 2.08
C LEU A 478 -4.83 -20.84 3.56
N ARG A 479 -5.85 -20.33 4.25
CA ARG A 479 -6.18 -20.68 5.63
C ARG A 479 -7.40 -21.61 5.71
N PRO A 480 -7.39 -22.65 6.55
CA PRO A 480 -6.26 -23.17 7.32
C PRO A 480 -5.34 -24.09 6.50
N GLN A 481 -4.07 -24.26 6.92
CA GLN A 481 -3.15 -25.30 6.42
C GLN A 481 -3.08 -26.49 7.39
N GLY A 482 -3.48 -26.30 8.64
CA GLY A 482 -3.56 -27.30 9.70
C GLY A 482 -4.99 -27.66 10.09
N LEU A 483 -5.22 -27.93 11.38
CA LEU A 483 -6.53 -28.25 11.95
C LEU A 483 -7.45 -27.02 12.04
N ARG A 484 -6.86 -25.86 12.30
CA ARG A 484 -7.50 -24.54 12.41
C ARG A 484 -6.63 -23.50 11.76
N ARG A 485 -7.12 -22.28 11.67
CA ARG A 485 -6.33 -21.11 11.27
C ARG A 485 -5.29 -20.78 12.33
N ASP A 486 -4.16 -20.31 11.91
CA ASP A 486 -3.17 -19.78 12.82
C ASP A 486 -3.56 -18.38 13.33
N LEU A 487 -3.02 -18.01 14.47
CA LEU A 487 -3.07 -16.64 14.95
C LEU A 487 -2.02 -15.79 14.20
N GLY A 488 -2.31 -14.51 14.00
CA GLY A 488 -1.40 -13.58 13.35
C GLY A 488 -1.49 -13.55 11.83
N ALA A 489 -0.58 -12.81 11.23
CA ALA A 489 -0.57 -12.48 9.81
C ALA A 489 -0.16 -13.65 8.90
N HIS A 490 0.58 -14.60 9.41
CA HIS A 490 1.06 -15.77 8.67
C HIS A 490 0.28 -17.04 8.98
N GLU A 491 0.27 -17.97 8.03
CA GLU A 491 -0.26 -19.33 8.17
C GLU A 491 0.87 -20.33 7.95
N ALA A 492 1.25 -21.05 9.01
CA ALA A 492 2.29 -22.06 8.96
C ALA A 492 1.78 -23.37 8.36
N LEU A 493 2.68 -24.16 7.80
CA LEU A 493 2.38 -25.52 7.36
C LEU A 493 2.27 -26.41 8.61
N GLY A 494 1.08 -26.62 9.10
CA GLY A 494 0.65 -27.18 10.35
C GLY A 494 1.50 -28.25 11.02
N TYR A 495 2.18 -27.85 12.09
CA TYR A 495 2.75 -28.74 13.12
C TYR A 495 2.78 -28.01 14.48
N GLY A 496 1.66 -27.43 14.89
CA GLY A 496 1.57 -26.54 16.07
C GLY A 496 1.81 -27.13 17.44
N HIS A 497 2.09 -28.42 17.54
CA HIS A 497 2.25 -29.08 18.82
C HIS A 497 3.63 -29.69 18.95
N CYS A 498 4.57 -28.88 19.46
CA CYS A 498 5.88 -29.40 19.84
C CYS A 498 5.85 -30.04 21.22
N PHE A 499 6.50 -31.15 21.33
CA PHE A 499 6.70 -31.85 22.59
C PHE A 499 8.11 -32.44 22.67
N LEU A 500 8.56 -32.80 23.83
CA LEU A 500 9.78 -33.57 24.03
C LEU A 500 9.40 -35.04 24.18
N ARG A 501 9.79 -35.90 23.24
CA ARG A 501 9.43 -37.29 23.30
C ARG A 501 10.05 -37.97 24.52
N GLY A 502 9.22 -38.63 25.31
CA GLY A 502 9.52 -39.20 26.60
C GLY A 502 9.09 -38.34 27.79
N ASP A 503 8.86 -37.06 27.61
CA ASP A 503 8.35 -36.13 28.65
C ASP A 503 6.82 -36.23 28.72
N CYS A 504 6.36 -37.25 29.46
CA CYS A 504 4.93 -37.58 29.52
C CYS A 504 4.14 -36.68 30.46
N ASN A 505 4.81 -35.95 31.36
CA ASN A 505 4.20 -35.02 32.27
C ASN A 505 4.32 -33.54 31.85
N GLY A 506 4.94 -33.26 30.72
CA GLY A 506 5.02 -31.92 30.10
C GLY A 506 5.91 -30.93 30.85
N ASN A 507 6.84 -31.38 31.70
CA ASN A 507 7.70 -30.50 32.47
C ASN A 507 9.03 -30.12 31.78
N LEU A 508 9.19 -30.48 30.52
CA LEU A 508 10.39 -30.29 29.66
C LEU A 508 11.66 -30.98 30.19
N SER A 509 11.51 -31.98 31.03
CA SER A 509 12.63 -32.68 31.66
C SER A 509 12.38 -34.18 31.63
N LEU A 510 13.17 -34.91 30.88
CA LEU A 510 13.04 -36.37 30.89
C LEU A 510 13.62 -36.98 32.17
N ASP A 511 12.75 -37.43 33.07
CA ASP A 511 13.13 -38.02 34.35
C ASP A 511 12.23 -39.22 34.74
N ILE A 512 12.36 -39.71 35.97
CA ILE A 512 11.60 -40.88 36.45
C ILE A 512 10.11 -40.59 36.59
N SER A 513 9.71 -39.31 36.74
CA SER A 513 8.30 -38.95 36.87
C SER A 513 7.51 -39.23 35.59
N ASP A 514 8.17 -39.15 34.41
CA ASP A 514 7.55 -39.47 33.14
C ASP A 514 7.18 -40.94 33.04
N ALA A 515 8.08 -41.81 33.41
CA ALA A 515 7.76 -43.24 33.48
C ALA A 515 6.62 -43.55 34.44
N LEU A 516 6.50 -42.81 35.55
CA LEU A 516 5.38 -42.95 36.48
C LEU A 516 4.08 -42.42 35.87
N THR A 517 4.13 -41.32 35.12
CA THR A 517 2.97 -40.77 34.39
C THR A 517 2.46 -41.75 33.34
N VAL A 518 3.36 -42.38 32.54
CA VAL A 518 2.97 -43.46 31.63
C VAL A 518 2.24 -44.61 32.34
N LEU A 519 2.76 -45.04 33.51
CA LEU A 519 2.11 -46.10 34.29
C LEU A 519 0.76 -45.63 34.91
N GLY A 520 0.67 -44.38 35.37
CA GLY A 520 -0.58 -43.79 35.86
C GLY A 520 -1.64 -43.75 34.78
N TYR A 521 -1.28 -43.33 33.56
CA TYR A 521 -2.14 -43.33 32.39
C TYR A 521 -2.65 -44.74 32.05
N LEU A 522 -1.75 -45.71 32.01
CA LEU A 522 -2.09 -47.08 31.60
C LEU A 522 -2.95 -47.82 32.65
N PHE A 523 -2.71 -47.61 33.96
CA PHE A 523 -3.27 -48.46 35.02
C PHE A 523 -4.21 -47.76 35.97
N ASN A 524 -4.14 -46.43 36.11
CA ASN A 524 -4.96 -45.63 37.04
C ASN A 524 -5.99 -44.74 36.35
N SER A 525 -6.01 -44.66 35.00
CA SER A 525 -6.82 -43.70 34.25
C SER A 525 -6.50 -42.27 34.67
N GLU A 526 -5.25 -42.00 35.03
CA GLU A 526 -4.75 -40.65 35.24
C GLU A 526 -4.56 -39.98 33.88
N ASP A 527 -4.92 -38.71 33.77
CA ASP A 527 -4.61 -37.92 32.57
C ASP A 527 -3.10 -37.69 32.50
N THR A 528 -2.58 -37.61 31.32
CA THR A 528 -1.22 -37.10 31.10
C THR A 528 -1.31 -35.57 31.17
N ASP A 529 -0.59 -34.95 32.09
CA ASP A 529 -0.49 -33.47 32.15
C ASP A 529 0.27 -32.91 30.92
N GLY A 530 0.78 -33.81 30.06
CA GLY A 530 1.43 -33.55 28.80
C GLY A 530 0.69 -34.17 27.62
N CYS A 531 1.37 -34.27 26.53
CA CYS A 531 0.92 -34.86 25.28
C CYS A 531 0.98 -36.40 25.37
N VAL A 532 -0.11 -37.11 25.05
CA VAL A 532 -0.12 -38.59 25.03
C VAL A 532 0.95 -39.14 24.09
N ASP A 533 1.22 -38.45 23.00
CA ASP A 533 2.23 -38.83 22.02
C ASP A 533 3.67 -38.67 22.53
N ALA A 534 3.90 -37.74 23.45
CA ALA A 534 5.14 -37.65 24.19
C ALA A 534 5.41 -38.92 25.05
N CYS A 535 4.36 -39.61 25.47
CA CYS A 535 4.45 -40.85 26.24
C CYS A 535 4.82 -42.06 25.39
N ASP A 536 4.63 -42.02 24.06
CA ASP A 536 5.06 -43.07 23.12
C ASP A 536 6.55 -42.88 22.80
N PHE A 537 7.39 -43.41 23.65
CA PHE A 537 8.83 -43.23 23.61
C PHE A 537 9.49 -43.70 22.29
N GLN A 538 8.93 -44.72 21.68
CA GLN A 538 9.46 -45.37 20.48
C GLN A 538 8.75 -44.96 19.18
N ASP A 539 7.69 -44.17 19.27
CA ASP A 539 6.89 -43.67 18.15
C ASP A 539 6.28 -44.84 17.31
N ASP A 540 5.68 -45.79 18.03
CA ASP A 540 5.04 -46.94 17.38
C ASP A 540 3.50 -46.81 17.30
N GLY A 541 2.92 -45.70 17.78
CA GLY A 541 1.51 -45.38 17.78
C GLY A 541 0.75 -45.89 18.99
N PHE A 542 1.41 -46.43 19.98
CA PHE A 542 0.77 -47.04 21.16
C PHE A 542 1.54 -46.72 22.44
N VAL A 543 0.92 -46.02 23.34
CA VAL A 543 1.46 -45.90 24.69
C VAL A 543 1.28 -47.21 25.45
N THR A 544 2.34 -47.86 25.80
CA THR A 544 2.37 -49.17 26.46
C THR A 544 3.32 -49.18 27.65
N ILE A 545 3.37 -50.30 28.41
CA ILE A 545 4.32 -50.45 29.48
C ILE A 545 5.79 -50.47 28.97
N THR A 546 5.98 -50.73 27.68
CA THR A 546 7.31 -50.72 27.05
C THR A 546 7.93 -49.35 27.07
N ASP A 547 7.11 -48.28 26.91
CA ASP A 547 7.56 -46.91 26.90
C ASP A 547 8.09 -46.49 28.27
N ALA A 548 7.34 -46.79 29.33
CA ALA A 548 7.84 -46.60 30.69
C ALA A 548 9.14 -47.33 30.97
N ILE A 549 9.29 -48.59 30.47
CA ILE A 549 10.52 -49.38 30.62
C ILE A 549 11.67 -48.72 29.84
N GLN A 550 11.43 -48.19 28.66
CA GLN A 550 12.47 -47.54 27.86
C GLN A 550 12.92 -46.22 28.47
N ILE A 551 12.02 -45.41 29.03
CA ILE A 551 12.37 -44.19 29.80
C ILE A 551 13.31 -44.58 30.95
N ILE A 552 12.95 -45.61 31.76
CA ILE A 552 13.78 -46.08 32.84
C ILE A 552 15.12 -46.63 32.36
N SER A 553 15.12 -47.37 31.21
CA SER A 553 16.34 -47.89 30.63
C SER A 553 17.30 -46.82 30.17
N LEU A 554 16.79 -45.75 29.54
CA LEU A 554 17.58 -44.59 29.14
C LEU A 554 18.20 -43.89 30.37
N LEU A 555 17.39 -43.67 31.40
CA LEU A 555 17.83 -42.93 32.59
C LEU A 555 18.88 -43.69 33.46
N PHE A 556 18.83 -45.01 33.51
CA PHE A 556 19.61 -45.78 34.45
C PHE A 556 20.50 -46.91 33.85
N GLN A 557 20.35 -47.22 32.57
CA GLN A 557 21.02 -48.38 31.95
C GLN A 557 21.67 -48.07 30.59
N ASP A 558 21.87 -46.79 30.26
CA ASP A 558 22.34 -46.34 28.92
C ASP A 558 21.49 -46.94 27.77
N GLY A 559 20.18 -47.00 27.96
CA GLY A 559 19.21 -47.46 26.96
C GLY A 559 19.15 -46.57 25.72
N PRO A 560 18.39 -46.96 24.69
CA PRO A 560 18.25 -46.17 23.49
C PRO A 560 17.57 -44.83 23.80
N SER A 561 17.91 -43.79 23.04
CA SER A 561 17.23 -42.51 23.09
C SER A 561 15.79 -42.61 22.52
N PRO A 562 14.88 -41.77 22.94
CA PRO A 562 13.55 -41.65 22.33
C PRO A 562 13.63 -41.45 20.80
N ALA A 563 12.55 -41.73 20.12
CA ALA A 563 12.36 -41.27 18.74
C ALA A 563 12.33 -39.74 18.67
N ALA A 564 12.34 -39.14 17.50
CA ALA A 564 12.17 -37.71 17.37
C ALA A 564 10.72 -37.30 17.79
N PRO A 565 10.54 -36.11 18.36
CA PRO A 565 11.52 -35.06 18.67
C PRO A 565 12.24 -35.31 20.01
N TYR A 566 13.54 -35.44 19.93
CA TYR A 566 14.47 -35.58 21.08
C TYR A 566 15.90 -35.27 20.59
N PRO A 567 16.84 -34.64 21.31
CA PRO A 567 16.75 -34.23 22.72
C PRO A 567 16.17 -32.82 22.95
N LEU A 568 15.67 -32.19 21.93
CA LEU A 568 15.00 -30.87 22.03
C LEU A 568 13.53 -31.05 21.68
N PRO A 569 12.65 -30.22 22.26
CA PRO A 569 11.25 -30.16 21.81
C PRO A 569 11.15 -29.88 20.31
N GLY A 570 10.19 -30.48 19.65
CA GLY A 570 9.94 -30.33 18.24
C GLY A 570 8.57 -30.88 17.84
N PRO A 571 8.13 -30.65 16.59
CA PRO A 571 6.90 -31.23 16.07
C PRO A 571 7.02 -32.74 15.86
N ASP A 572 5.90 -33.46 15.92
CA ASP A 572 5.86 -34.84 15.49
C ASP A 572 5.94 -34.93 13.96
N VAL A 573 7.01 -35.50 13.45
CA VAL A 573 7.23 -35.70 12.00
C VAL A 573 6.50 -36.92 11.43
N ASN A 574 5.90 -37.75 12.29
CA ASN A 574 5.25 -39.00 11.91
C ASN A 574 3.75 -38.96 12.21
N LEU A 575 2.98 -38.26 11.43
CA LEU A 575 1.50 -38.12 11.56
C LEU A 575 0.72 -39.47 11.48
N ASN A 576 1.33 -40.57 11.83
CA ASN A 576 0.70 -41.91 11.75
C ASN A 576 -0.25 -42.20 12.92
N ASN A 577 -0.39 -41.29 13.88
CA ASN A 577 -1.09 -41.53 15.12
C ASN A 577 -2.46 -40.85 15.15
N SER A 578 -3.45 -41.62 15.56
CA SER A 578 -4.87 -41.33 15.53
C SER A 578 -5.38 -40.39 16.63
N GLN A 579 -4.52 -39.60 17.28
CA GLN A 579 -4.88 -38.67 18.34
C GLN A 579 -4.12 -37.33 18.23
N PRO A 580 -4.41 -36.47 17.22
CA PRO A 580 -3.69 -35.19 17.06
C PRO A 580 -4.05 -34.11 18.10
N ASP A 581 -5.10 -34.32 18.91
CA ASP A 581 -5.72 -33.25 19.69
C ASP A 581 -5.21 -33.09 21.13
N SER A 582 -4.17 -33.78 21.56
CA SER A 582 -3.81 -33.85 22.99
C SER A 582 -2.40 -33.36 23.37
N CYS A 583 -1.64 -32.81 22.43
CA CYS A 583 -0.28 -32.39 22.70
C CYS A 583 -0.17 -30.89 23.00
N TRP A 584 -0.12 -30.52 24.27
CA TRP A 584 0.12 -29.15 24.72
C TRP A 584 1.40 -29.11 25.54
N ILE A 585 2.37 -28.28 25.18
CA ILE A 585 3.45 -27.93 26.10
C ILE A 585 2.86 -26.96 27.12
N LEU A 586 2.66 -27.42 28.34
CA LEU A 586 2.39 -26.55 29.48
C LEU A 586 3.73 -25.94 29.93
N GLY A 587 4.12 -24.82 29.33
CA GLY A 587 5.16 -23.96 29.88
C GLY A 587 4.48 -22.95 30.81
N ASP A 588 4.89 -22.93 32.09
CA ASP A 588 4.51 -21.92 33.09
C ASP A 588 4.89 -20.50 32.69
#